data_c4c805c25f118d7bc6006167fb748948
#
_entry.id   c4c805c25f118d7bc6006167fb748948
#
_cell.length_a   1.000
_cell.length_b   1.000
_cell.length_c   1.000
_cell.angle_alpha   90.00
_cell.angle_beta   90.00
_cell.angle_gamma   90.00
#
_symmetry.space_group_name_H-M   'P 1'
#
loop_
_entity.id
_entity.type
_entity.pdbx_description
1 polymer ?
#
loop_
_entity_poly.entity_id
_entity_poly.type
_entity_poly.pdbx_seq_one_letter_code
_entity_poly.pdbx_strand_id
1 'polypeptide(L)'
;MKNVRLLYNPRSGGKRRHTQLDAALAVLHDSGVNASVIATQSSDEVTAKAREAVTEGCDTVFACGGDGTIHDVVQGIARTPVALAILPLGTANALAHDLRVPLHPVAAARAALSAHPRQIALGQLRYVSLQGKPANCYFVVAAGVGVDAHLFYKLQSGMKQRLGMAAYYAKAWHLWMTHKMRRFVVEYSEPDGKVVTCSDVTELLAVRIQHFGGVLKELAPGASRDRNDVRLVLCRSSSRAVYLRYVFRGLVGAQWKVSGVELAHSREIECTLDPAVATSSNRVYIEA
;
A
#
# COMPACT_ATOMS: atom_id res chain seq x y z
N MET A 1 -1.33 18.35 -18.47
CA MET A 1 -2.60 17.65 -18.18
C MET A 1 -3.65 18.15 -19.16
N LYS A 2 -4.13 17.33 -20.08
CA LYS A 2 -5.14 17.71 -21.09
C LYS A 2 -6.43 16.91 -20.94
N ASN A 3 -6.32 15.62 -20.70
CA ASN A 3 -7.46 14.71 -20.53
C ASN A 3 -7.36 14.03 -19.17
N VAL A 4 -8.12 14.54 -18.19
CA VAL A 4 -7.98 14.20 -16.78
C VAL A 4 -9.22 13.51 -16.27
N ARG A 5 -9.04 12.39 -15.59
CA ARG A 5 -10.10 11.71 -14.84
C ARG A 5 -9.81 11.78 -13.34
N LEU A 6 -10.83 12.06 -12.56
CA LEU A 6 -10.76 12.15 -11.11
C LEU A 6 -11.67 11.09 -10.51
N LEU A 7 -11.08 10.12 -9.81
CA LEU A 7 -11.80 9.03 -9.15
C LEU A 7 -11.90 9.33 -7.66
N TYR A 8 -13.11 9.45 -7.19
CA TYR A 8 -13.42 9.87 -5.83
C TYR A 8 -14.24 8.81 -5.11
N ASN A 9 -13.82 8.43 -3.89
CA ASN A 9 -14.61 7.56 -3.04
C ASN A 9 -15.38 8.39 -1.99
N PRO A 10 -16.71 8.52 -2.09
CA PRO A 10 -17.53 9.31 -1.15
C PRO A 10 -17.43 8.84 0.30
N ARG A 11 -17.04 7.57 0.51
CA ARG A 11 -16.82 7.00 1.86
C ARG A 11 -15.48 7.38 2.46
N SER A 12 -14.57 7.96 1.67
CA SER A 12 -13.25 8.44 2.14
C SER A 12 -13.40 9.86 2.68
N GLY A 13 -13.34 10.01 4.01
CA GLY A 13 -13.38 11.32 4.66
C GLY A 13 -14.79 11.78 5.05
N GLY A 14 -14.91 12.62 6.08
CA GLY A 14 -16.17 13.21 6.53
C GLY A 14 -16.55 14.45 5.72
N LYS A 15 -17.70 15.08 6.04
CA LYS A 15 -18.26 16.27 5.36
C LYS A 15 -17.24 17.38 5.06
N ARG A 16 -16.32 17.66 5.98
CA ARG A 16 -15.25 18.66 5.80
C ARG A 16 -14.33 18.37 4.59
N ARG A 17 -14.14 17.10 4.24
CA ARG A 17 -13.27 16.70 3.13
C ARG A 17 -13.97 16.82 1.77
N HIS A 18 -15.29 16.76 1.71
CA HIS A 18 -16.04 17.05 0.49
C HIS A 18 -15.84 18.51 0.06
N THR A 19 -16.02 19.47 1.00
CA THR A 19 -15.77 20.88 0.73
C THR A 19 -14.31 21.15 0.26
N GLN A 20 -13.35 20.41 0.79
CA GLN A 20 -11.95 20.51 0.36
C GLN A 20 -11.72 19.92 -1.04
N LEU A 21 -12.48 18.90 -1.41
CA LEU A 21 -12.45 18.34 -2.77
C LEU A 21 -13.01 19.35 -3.77
N ASP A 22 -14.17 19.96 -3.47
CA ASP A 22 -14.77 20.97 -4.33
C ASP A 22 -13.83 22.16 -4.56
N ALA A 23 -13.15 22.62 -3.51
CA ALA A 23 -12.15 23.66 -3.61
C ALA A 23 -10.93 23.24 -4.44
N ALA A 24 -10.51 21.99 -4.36
CA ALA A 24 -9.42 21.47 -5.19
C ALA A 24 -9.83 21.36 -6.66
N LEU A 25 -11.07 20.97 -6.93
CA LEU A 25 -11.63 20.93 -8.29
C LEU A 25 -11.73 22.34 -8.90
N ALA A 26 -12.13 23.34 -8.12
CA ALA A 26 -12.13 24.72 -8.57
C ALA A 26 -10.74 25.17 -9.02
N VAL A 27 -9.69 24.84 -8.24
CA VAL A 27 -8.29 25.16 -8.61
C VAL A 27 -7.89 24.50 -9.94
N LEU A 28 -8.27 23.25 -10.17
CA LEU A 28 -7.98 22.57 -11.44
C LEU A 28 -8.72 23.24 -12.59
N HIS A 29 -10.00 23.52 -12.42
CA HIS A 29 -10.84 24.18 -13.42
C HIS A 29 -10.32 25.59 -13.79
N ASP A 30 -9.99 26.42 -12.78
CA ASP A 30 -9.47 27.76 -12.98
C ASP A 30 -8.10 27.77 -13.70
N SER A 31 -7.38 26.63 -13.64
CA SER A 31 -6.13 26.40 -14.34
C SER A 31 -6.33 25.80 -15.75
N GLY A 32 -7.58 25.72 -16.24
CA GLY A 32 -7.91 25.20 -17.56
C GLY A 32 -7.90 23.67 -17.65
N VAL A 33 -7.84 22.96 -16.52
CA VAL A 33 -7.92 21.49 -16.50
C VAL A 33 -9.38 21.05 -16.40
N ASN A 34 -9.90 20.50 -17.47
CA ASN A 34 -11.25 19.93 -17.49
C ASN A 34 -11.18 18.47 -16.99
N ALA A 35 -11.45 18.28 -15.71
CA ALA A 35 -11.42 16.96 -15.07
C ALA A 35 -12.82 16.34 -15.01
N SER A 36 -12.97 15.15 -15.59
CA SER A 36 -14.18 14.32 -15.42
C SER A 36 -14.15 13.69 -14.02
N VAL A 37 -15.12 14.08 -13.17
CA VAL A 37 -15.24 13.60 -11.79
C VAL A 37 -16.19 12.41 -11.72
N ILE A 38 -15.70 11.25 -11.24
CA ILE A 38 -16.47 10.02 -11.09
C ILE A 38 -16.45 9.60 -9.62
N ALA A 39 -17.65 9.55 -9.03
CA ALA A 39 -17.86 8.96 -7.72
C ALA A 39 -17.91 7.42 -7.84
N THR A 40 -17.16 6.72 -7.00
CA THR A 40 -17.06 5.25 -7.00
C THR A 40 -17.47 4.68 -5.66
N GLN A 41 -18.09 3.50 -5.65
CA GLN A 41 -18.64 2.88 -4.44
C GLN A 41 -17.86 1.66 -3.96
N SER A 42 -17.08 1.02 -4.82
CA SER A 42 -16.30 -0.18 -4.52
C SER A 42 -14.90 -0.12 -5.11
N SER A 43 -14.01 -0.97 -4.61
CA SER A 43 -12.63 -1.16 -5.11
C SER A 43 -12.62 -1.59 -6.58
N ASP A 44 -13.46 -2.56 -6.93
CA ASP A 44 -13.57 -3.06 -8.31
C ASP A 44 -14.02 -1.96 -9.27
N GLU A 45 -14.95 -1.10 -8.85
CA GLU A 45 -15.41 0.03 -9.65
C GLU A 45 -14.30 1.07 -9.86
N VAL A 46 -13.51 1.40 -8.81
CA VAL A 46 -12.35 2.29 -8.95
C VAL A 46 -11.38 1.74 -9.99
N THR A 47 -11.05 0.46 -9.88
CA THR A 47 -10.13 -0.21 -10.81
C THR A 47 -10.68 -0.23 -12.24
N ALA A 48 -11.98 -0.53 -12.42
CA ALA A 48 -12.61 -0.52 -13.73
C ALA A 48 -12.60 0.89 -14.36
N LYS A 49 -12.96 1.92 -13.59
CA LYS A 49 -12.96 3.31 -14.06
C LYS A 49 -11.56 3.85 -14.35
N ALA A 50 -10.56 3.37 -13.63
CA ALA A 50 -9.16 3.67 -13.93
C ALA A 50 -8.71 3.04 -15.26
N ARG A 51 -9.12 1.80 -15.57
CA ARG A 51 -8.87 1.16 -16.87
C ARG A 51 -9.61 1.85 -18.01
N GLU A 52 -10.87 2.24 -17.80
CA GLU A 52 -11.61 3.04 -18.79
C GLU A 52 -10.88 4.35 -19.10
N ALA A 53 -10.33 5.04 -18.10
CA ALA A 53 -9.55 6.24 -18.29
C ALA A 53 -8.34 6.01 -19.22
N VAL A 54 -7.67 4.86 -19.10
CA VAL A 54 -6.56 4.47 -20.00
C VAL A 54 -7.07 4.29 -21.44
N THR A 55 -8.16 3.54 -21.62
CA THR A 55 -8.71 3.26 -22.95
C THR A 55 -9.28 4.51 -23.63
N GLU A 56 -9.77 5.48 -22.89
CA GLU A 56 -10.26 6.76 -23.38
C GLU A 56 -9.14 7.80 -23.61
N GLY A 57 -7.88 7.40 -23.44
CA GLY A 57 -6.72 8.26 -23.71
C GLY A 57 -6.53 9.38 -22.69
N CYS A 58 -6.92 9.16 -21.44
CA CYS A 58 -6.56 10.10 -20.36
C CYS A 58 -5.05 10.14 -20.19
N ASP A 59 -4.49 11.32 -19.94
CA ASP A 59 -3.09 11.48 -19.62
C ASP A 59 -2.82 11.43 -18.10
N THR A 60 -3.85 11.71 -17.29
CA THR A 60 -3.74 11.77 -15.84
C THR A 60 -4.99 11.24 -15.16
N VAL A 61 -4.81 10.41 -14.13
CA VAL A 61 -5.88 9.98 -13.21
C VAL A 61 -5.58 10.48 -11.81
N PHE A 62 -6.50 11.26 -11.24
CA PHE A 62 -6.44 11.66 -9.84
C PHE A 62 -7.10 10.61 -8.95
N ALA A 63 -6.35 10.09 -7.99
CA ALA A 63 -6.88 9.28 -6.90
C ALA A 63 -7.29 10.21 -5.74
N CYS A 64 -8.59 10.39 -5.56
CA CYS A 64 -9.14 11.27 -4.52
C CYS A 64 -9.65 10.44 -3.35
N GLY A 65 -8.77 10.15 -2.41
CA GLY A 65 -9.06 9.24 -1.30
C GLY A 65 -7.85 8.98 -0.40
N GLY A 66 -7.88 7.84 0.28
CA GLY A 66 -6.76 7.33 1.05
C GLY A 66 -5.95 6.29 0.28
N ASP A 67 -5.05 5.59 0.99
CA ASP A 67 -4.13 4.60 0.41
C ASP A 67 -4.87 3.46 -0.31
N GLY A 68 -6.07 3.06 0.14
CA GLY A 68 -6.90 2.08 -0.57
C GLY A 68 -7.36 2.58 -1.94
N THR A 69 -7.82 3.84 -2.04
CA THR A 69 -8.23 4.42 -3.33
C THR A 69 -7.03 4.52 -4.29
N ILE A 70 -5.86 4.89 -3.77
CA ILE A 70 -4.61 4.93 -4.54
C ILE A 70 -4.26 3.53 -5.04
N HIS A 71 -4.34 2.53 -4.16
CA HIS A 71 -4.11 1.12 -4.52
C HIS A 71 -5.03 0.67 -5.66
N ASP A 72 -6.34 0.95 -5.56
CA ASP A 72 -7.33 0.54 -6.55
C ASP A 72 -7.10 1.23 -7.92
N VAL A 73 -6.74 2.52 -7.92
CA VAL A 73 -6.37 3.25 -9.15
C VAL A 73 -5.12 2.63 -9.78
N VAL A 74 -4.11 2.31 -8.98
CA VAL A 74 -2.87 1.66 -9.48
C VAL A 74 -3.18 0.34 -10.17
N GLN A 75 -4.12 -0.48 -9.68
CA GLN A 75 -4.52 -1.71 -10.36
C GLN A 75 -5.07 -1.46 -11.80
N GLY A 76 -5.62 -0.29 -12.03
CA GLY A 76 -6.18 0.08 -13.33
C GLY A 76 -5.16 0.69 -14.31
N ILE A 77 -4.20 1.48 -13.81
CA ILE A 77 -3.27 2.25 -14.65
C ILE A 77 -1.85 1.70 -14.67
N ALA A 78 -1.52 0.70 -13.86
CA ALA A 78 -0.17 0.14 -13.80
C ALA A 78 0.32 -0.29 -15.20
N ARG A 79 1.61 -0.01 -15.49
CA ARG A 79 2.27 -0.33 -16.77
C ARG A 79 1.67 0.39 -17.99
N THR A 80 0.99 1.52 -17.76
CA THR A 80 0.49 2.41 -18.83
C THR A 80 1.19 3.78 -18.74
N PRO A 81 1.12 4.62 -19.77
CA PRO A 81 1.69 5.96 -19.74
C PRO A 81 0.86 6.96 -18.92
N VAL A 82 -0.27 6.56 -18.37
CA VAL A 82 -1.17 7.44 -17.60
C VAL A 82 -0.53 7.81 -16.27
N ALA A 83 -0.46 9.10 -15.97
CA ALA A 83 0.09 9.59 -14.71
C ALA A 83 -0.92 9.45 -13.56
N LEU A 84 -0.44 9.05 -12.39
CA LEU A 84 -1.19 9.10 -11.14
C LEU A 84 -0.97 10.45 -10.46
N ALA A 85 -2.04 11.17 -10.16
CA ALA A 85 -2.02 12.30 -9.25
C ALA A 85 -2.83 11.96 -7.98
N ILE A 86 -2.48 12.57 -6.85
CA ILE A 86 -3.07 12.23 -5.55
C ILE A 86 -3.70 13.47 -4.92
N LEU A 87 -5.00 13.36 -4.58
CA LEU A 87 -5.66 14.29 -3.65
C LEU A 87 -5.90 13.56 -2.32
N PRO A 88 -5.08 13.82 -1.29
CA PRO A 88 -5.11 13.03 -0.06
C PRO A 88 -6.36 13.33 0.77
N LEU A 89 -7.27 12.37 0.85
CA LEU A 89 -8.49 12.45 1.67
C LEU A 89 -8.53 11.33 2.73
N GLY A 90 -7.50 10.51 2.80
CA GLY A 90 -7.38 9.40 3.75
C GLY A 90 -6.88 9.82 5.13
N THR A 91 -6.65 8.83 6.00
CA THR A 91 -6.12 9.05 7.35
C THR A 91 -4.59 8.94 7.38
N ALA A 92 -4.03 7.89 6.79
CA ALA A 92 -2.58 7.65 6.78
C ALA A 92 -1.91 8.35 5.60
N ASN A 93 -2.44 8.20 4.38
CA ASN A 93 -1.89 8.77 3.15
C ASN A 93 -0.39 8.51 3.00
N ALA A 94 0.02 7.25 3.22
CA ALA A 94 1.42 6.84 3.29
C ALA A 94 2.18 7.18 2.00
N LEU A 95 1.60 6.88 0.84
CA LEU A 95 2.24 7.23 -0.43
C LEU A 95 2.36 8.74 -0.63
N ALA A 96 1.36 9.53 -0.22
CA ALA A 96 1.41 10.98 -0.33
C ALA A 96 2.54 11.56 0.55
N HIS A 97 2.72 11.03 1.75
CA HIS A 97 3.85 11.39 2.61
C HIS A 97 5.19 11.08 1.97
N ASP A 98 5.38 9.87 1.44
CA ASP A 98 6.63 9.47 0.82
C ASP A 98 6.96 10.28 -0.44
N LEU A 99 5.95 10.59 -1.26
CA LEU A 99 6.08 11.45 -2.43
C LEU A 99 6.17 12.95 -2.10
N ARG A 100 6.04 13.32 -0.82
CA ARG A 100 5.98 14.72 -0.34
C ARG A 100 4.85 15.53 -0.99
N VAL A 101 3.74 14.86 -1.32
CA VAL A 101 2.52 15.52 -1.79
C VAL A 101 1.89 16.26 -0.61
N PRO A 102 1.51 17.54 -0.76
CA PRO A 102 0.82 18.28 0.29
C PRO A 102 -0.45 17.54 0.74
N LEU A 103 -0.66 17.41 2.05
CA LEU A 103 -1.80 16.68 2.59
C LEU A 103 -3.12 17.45 2.53
N HIS A 104 -3.07 18.75 2.29
CA HIS A 104 -4.25 19.56 2.04
C HIS A 104 -4.63 19.45 0.55
N PRO A 105 -5.87 19.01 0.20
CA PRO A 105 -6.25 18.72 -1.18
C PRO A 105 -6.05 19.88 -2.17
N VAL A 106 -6.34 21.11 -1.76
CA VAL A 106 -6.11 22.30 -2.61
C VAL A 106 -4.62 22.51 -2.90
N ALA A 107 -3.77 22.35 -1.91
CA ALA A 107 -2.32 22.46 -2.10
C ALA A 107 -1.78 21.30 -2.95
N ALA A 108 -2.34 20.09 -2.81
CA ALA A 108 -2.01 18.94 -3.65
C ALA A 108 -2.41 19.17 -5.11
N ALA A 109 -3.59 19.74 -5.37
CA ALA A 109 -4.03 20.09 -6.72
C ALA A 109 -3.08 21.12 -7.37
N ARG A 110 -2.69 22.17 -6.65
CA ARG A 110 -1.71 23.16 -7.13
C ARG A 110 -0.34 22.52 -7.41
N ALA A 111 0.13 21.66 -6.51
CA ALA A 111 1.39 20.95 -6.71
C ALA A 111 1.34 20.04 -7.94
N ALA A 112 0.22 19.34 -8.16
CA ALA A 112 0.03 18.48 -9.34
C ALA A 112 0.08 19.28 -10.65
N LEU A 113 -0.47 20.49 -10.70
CA LEU A 113 -0.45 21.36 -11.90
C LEU A 113 0.96 21.76 -12.33
N SER A 114 1.89 21.93 -11.38
CA SER A 114 3.28 22.30 -11.64
C SER A 114 4.23 21.10 -11.69
N ALA A 115 3.77 19.90 -11.36
CA ALA A 115 4.60 18.71 -11.31
C ALA A 115 4.86 18.10 -12.69
N HIS A 116 6.03 17.49 -12.83
CA HIS A 116 6.34 16.62 -13.96
C HIS A 116 6.16 15.16 -13.55
N PRO A 117 5.51 14.33 -14.38
CA PRO A 117 5.38 12.90 -14.10
C PRO A 117 6.75 12.23 -13.96
N ARG A 118 6.88 11.35 -12.98
CA ARG A 118 8.06 10.52 -12.77
C ARG A 118 7.65 9.06 -12.74
N GLN A 119 8.45 8.21 -13.35
CA GLN A 119 8.25 6.76 -13.23
C GLN A 119 8.73 6.31 -11.85
N ILE A 120 7.92 5.46 -11.22
CA ILE A 120 8.27 4.76 -9.99
C ILE A 120 8.12 3.26 -10.21
N ALA A 121 8.98 2.49 -9.57
CA ALA A 121 8.87 1.04 -9.63
C ALA A 121 7.67 0.58 -8.76
N LEU A 122 6.95 -0.43 -9.23
CA LEU A 122 5.87 -1.10 -8.50
C LEU A 122 6.35 -2.47 -8.05
N GLY A 123 5.82 -2.96 -6.94
CA GLY A 123 5.90 -4.37 -6.62
C GLY A 123 4.67 -5.09 -7.16
N GLN A 124 4.82 -6.36 -7.51
CA GLN A 124 3.74 -7.24 -7.91
C GLN A 124 3.63 -8.43 -6.96
N LEU A 125 2.43 -8.72 -6.52
CA LEU A 125 2.07 -9.89 -5.71
C LEU A 125 1.28 -10.86 -6.57
N ARG A 126 1.70 -12.14 -6.65
CA ARG A 126 0.97 -13.23 -7.29
C ARG A 126 0.63 -14.29 -6.26
N TYR A 127 -0.61 -14.70 -6.23
CA TYR A 127 -1.12 -15.65 -5.23
C TYR A 127 -2.36 -16.39 -5.74
N VAL A 128 -2.80 -17.38 -5.01
CA VAL A 128 -4.09 -18.02 -5.25
C VAL A 128 -5.10 -17.44 -4.26
N SER A 129 -6.20 -16.92 -4.80
CA SER A 129 -7.28 -16.33 -3.99
C SER A 129 -7.99 -17.37 -3.15
N LEU A 130 -8.78 -16.93 -2.16
CA LEU A 130 -9.62 -17.84 -1.33
C LEU A 130 -10.63 -18.65 -2.15
N GLN A 131 -10.94 -18.22 -3.38
CA GLN A 131 -11.80 -18.94 -4.32
C GLN A 131 -11.02 -19.97 -5.18
N GLY A 132 -9.72 -20.17 -4.91
CA GLY A 132 -8.87 -21.09 -5.66
C GLY A 132 -8.42 -20.59 -7.04
N LYS A 133 -8.63 -19.30 -7.36
CA LYS A 133 -8.24 -18.71 -8.65
C LYS A 133 -6.90 -17.99 -8.55
N PRO A 134 -6.02 -18.09 -9.56
CA PRO A 134 -4.84 -17.25 -9.65
C PRO A 134 -5.23 -15.78 -9.63
N ALA A 135 -4.52 -15.01 -8.84
CA ALA A 135 -4.72 -13.57 -8.69
C ALA A 135 -3.37 -12.86 -8.63
N ASN A 136 -3.37 -11.62 -9.07
CA ASN A 136 -2.22 -10.73 -8.96
C ASN A 136 -2.69 -9.34 -8.53
N CYS A 137 -1.83 -8.61 -7.85
CA CYS A 137 -2.03 -7.19 -7.60
C CYS A 137 -0.69 -6.44 -7.57
N TYR A 138 -0.72 -5.17 -7.93
CA TYR A 138 0.41 -4.27 -7.80
C TYR A 138 0.38 -3.59 -6.43
N PHE A 139 1.54 -3.33 -5.86
CA PHE A 139 1.66 -2.50 -4.67
C PHE A 139 2.74 -1.45 -4.84
N VAL A 140 2.51 -0.30 -4.24
CA VAL A 140 3.40 0.86 -4.29
C VAL A 140 3.93 1.24 -2.91
N VAL A 141 3.28 0.78 -1.86
CA VAL A 141 3.66 1.03 -0.46
C VAL A 141 4.34 -0.18 0.14
N ALA A 142 3.59 -1.23 0.37
CA ALA A 142 4.07 -2.47 0.94
C ALA A 142 3.12 -3.62 0.64
N ALA A 143 3.64 -4.85 0.67
CA ALA A 143 2.88 -6.08 0.70
C ALA A 143 3.29 -6.91 1.91
N GLY A 144 2.33 -7.51 2.61
CA GLY A 144 2.56 -8.30 3.80
C GLY A 144 2.09 -9.75 3.64
N VAL A 145 2.82 -10.67 4.26
CA VAL A 145 2.45 -12.08 4.39
C VAL A 145 2.58 -12.47 5.86
N GLY A 146 1.50 -12.94 6.47
CA GLY A 146 1.48 -13.32 7.89
C GLY A 146 0.43 -12.57 8.71
N VAL A 147 0.82 -12.04 9.87
CA VAL A 147 -0.07 -11.38 10.82
C VAL A 147 -0.71 -10.13 10.26
N ASP A 148 0.08 -9.28 9.59
CA ASP A 148 -0.41 -8.03 9.01
C ASP A 148 -1.47 -8.28 7.94
N ALA A 149 -1.23 -9.23 7.03
CA ALA A 149 -2.21 -9.61 6.02
C ALA A 149 -3.54 -10.05 6.66
N HIS A 150 -3.48 -10.82 7.75
CA HIS A 150 -4.65 -11.25 8.50
C HIS A 150 -5.38 -10.09 9.17
N LEU A 151 -4.65 -9.15 9.77
CA LEU A 151 -5.21 -7.95 10.39
C LEU A 151 -5.94 -7.08 9.36
N PHE A 152 -5.30 -6.79 8.23
CA PHE A 152 -5.91 -6.02 7.15
C PHE A 152 -7.15 -6.68 6.58
N TYR A 153 -7.13 -8.00 6.39
CA TYR A 153 -8.29 -8.77 5.92
C TYR A 153 -9.47 -8.72 6.89
N LYS A 154 -9.22 -8.85 8.20
CA LYS A 154 -10.27 -8.87 9.24
C LYS A 154 -10.78 -7.47 9.63
N LEU A 155 -9.95 -6.44 9.45
CA LEU A 155 -10.28 -5.06 9.76
C LEU A 155 -10.81 -4.33 8.51
N GLN A 156 -11.99 -4.73 8.05
CA GLN A 156 -12.63 -4.09 6.90
C GLN A 156 -12.92 -2.61 7.17
N SER A 157 -12.73 -1.78 6.13
CA SER A 157 -12.85 -0.31 6.19
C SER A 157 -14.20 0.23 6.73
N GLY A 158 -15.29 -0.51 6.56
CA GLY A 158 -16.61 -0.15 7.07
C GLY A 158 -16.75 -0.12 8.60
N MET A 159 -15.85 -0.77 9.31
CA MET A 159 -15.89 -0.88 10.77
C MET A 159 -15.47 0.42 11.48
N LYS A 160 -14.54 1.17 10.89
CA LYS A 160 -14.11 2.50 11.37
C LYS A 160 -15.27 3.49 11.47
N GLN A 161 -16.17 3.45 10.49
CA GLN A 161 -17.31 4.37 10.40
C GLN A 161 -18.44 4.00 11.36
N ARG A 162 -18.61 2.71 11.68
CA ARG A 162 -19.71 2.22 12.52
C ARG A 162 -19.39 2.21 14.01
N LEU A 163 -18.18 1.91 14.39
CA LEU A 163 -17.79 1.67 15.81
C LEU A 163 -16.85 2.72 16.39
N GLY A 164 -16.37 3.67 15.58
CA GLY A 164 -15.38 4.68 16.00
C GLY A 164 -13.94 4.15 16.08
N MET A 165 -12.99 5.07 16.23
CA MET A 165 -11.55 4.76 16.20
C MET A 165 -11.09 3.89 17.37
N ALA A 166 -11.62 4.13 18.58
CA ALA A 166 -11.22 3.36 19.76
C ALA A 166 -11.60 1.88 19.64
N ALA A 167 -12.82 1.58 19.20
CA ALA A 167 -13.26 0.20 18.98
C ALA A 167 -12.51 -0.48 17.82
N TYR A 168 -12.13 0.28 16.78
CA TYR A 168 -11.28 -0.23 15.71
C TYR A 168 -9.91 -0.66 16.23
N TYR A 169 -9.23 0.19 17.02
CA TYR A 169 -7.93 -0.16 17.60
C TYR A 169 -8.02 -1.29 18.64
N ALA A 170 -9.07 -1.32 19.46
CA ALA A 170 -9.29 -2.41 20.40
C ALA A 170 -9.48 -3.76 19.67
N LYS A 171 -10.22 -3.78 18.55
CA LYS A 171 -10.38 -4.98 17.74
C LYS A 171 -9.08 -5.38 17.04
N ALA A 172 -8.33 -4.43 16.48
CA ALA A 172 -7.02 -4.68 15.91
C ALA A 172 -6.07 -5.32 16.94
N TRP A 173 -6.03 -4.76 18.15
CA TRP A 173 -5.25 -5.29 19.27
C TRP A 173 -5.69 -6.70 19.66
N HIS A 174 -7.00 -6.92 19.80
CA HIS A 174 -7.55 -8.24 20.12
C HIS A 174 -7.19 -9.28 19.05
N LEU A 175 -7.39 -8.96 17.78
CA LEU A 175 -7.04 -9.85 16.68
C LEU A 175 -5.53 -10.16 16.66
N TRP A 176 -4.69 -9.15 16.88
CA TRP A 176 -3.25 -9.33 16.96
C TRP A 176 -2.84 -10.20 18.15
N MET A 177 -3.47 -10.00 19.31
CA MET A 177 -3.22 -10.80 20.53
C MET A 177 -3.68 -12.26 20.40
N THR A 178 -4.72 -12.53 19.64
CA THR A 178 -5.31 -13.88 19.51
C THR A 178 -4.83 -14.62 18.28
N HIS A 179 -4.25 -13.93 17.30
CA HIS A 179 -3.75 -14.58 16.08
C HIS A 179 -2.61 -15.56 16.38
N LYS A 180 -2.70 -16.78 15.84
CA LYS A 180 -1.61 -17.74 15.91
C LYS A 180 -0.54 -17.36 14.88
N MET A 181 0.64 -17.01 15.34
CA MET A 181 1.79 -16.74 14.50
C MET A 181 2.31 -18.04 13.90
N ARG A 182 1.81 -18.38 12.70
CA ARG A 182 2.24 -19.57 11.96
C ARG A 182 3.56 -19.29 11.28
N ARG A 183 4.45 -20.27 11.30
CA ARG A 183 5.71 -20.19 10.55
C ARG A 183 5.46 -20.57 9.11
N PHE A 184 6.17 -19.93 8.21
CA PHE A 184 6.21 -20.24 6.79
C PHE A 184 7.64 -20.10 6.26
N VAL A 185 7.86 -20.64 5.07
CA VAL A 185 9.17 -20.57 4.41
C VAL A 185 9.19 -19.36 3.47
N VAL A 186 10.27 -18.61 3.53
CA VAL A 186 10.56 -17.52 2.60
C VAL A 186 11.88 -17.83 1.91
N GLU A 187 11.85 -17.83 0.58
CA GLU A 187 13.02 -17.90 -0.26
C GLU A 187 13.15 -16.58 -1.04
N TYR A 188 14.33 -16.01 -1.04
CA TYR A 188 14.61 -14.77 -1.75
C TYR A 188 16.04 -14.70 -2.27
N SER A 189 16.25 -13.96 -3.36
CA SER A 189 17.58 -13.74 -3.92
C SER A 189 18.14 -12.41 -3.43
N GLU A 190 19.34 -12.44 -2.83
CA GLU A 190 20.10 -11.24 -2.50
C GLU A 190 20.60 -10.53 -3.78
N PRO A 191 20.97 -9.25 -3.72
CA PRO A 191 21.46 -8.51 -4.89
C PRO A 191 22.69 -9.10 -5.56
N ASP A 192 23.48 -9.88 -4.83
CA ASP A 192 24.66 -10.63 -5.33
C ASP A 192 24.29 -11.96 -6.02
N GLY A 193 23.00 -12.29 -6.09
CA GLY A 193 22.49 -13.52 -6.71
C GLY A 193 22.43 -14.73 -5.77
N LYS A 194 22.83 -14.58 -4.52
CA LYS A 194 22.73 -15.64 -3.53
C LYS A 194 21.28 -15.88 -3.13
N VAL A 195 20.83 -17.13 -3.20
CA VAL A 195 19.51 -17.55 -2.73
C VAL A 195 19.59 -17.85 -1.23
N VAL A 196 18.68 -17.23 -0.48
CA VAL A 196 18.56 -17.40 0.98
C VAL A 196 17.18 -18.01 1.28
N THR A 197 17.16 -19.07 2.08
CA THR A 197 15.94 -19.73 2.53
C THR A 197 15.80 -19.59 4.04
N CYS A 198 14.66 -19.04 4.49
CA CYS A 198 14.29 -18.87 5.89
C CYS A 198 13.03 -19.70 6.19
N SER A 199 13.15 -20.73 7.03
CA SER A 199 12.04 -21.67 7.33
C SER A 199 11.22 -21.32 8.57
N ASP A 200 11.57 -20.26 9.29
CA ASP A 200 10.99 -19.89 10.58
C ASP A 200 10.35 -18.48 10.58
N VAL A 201 10.00 -17.99 9.41
CA VAL A 201 9.38 -16.65 9.25
C VAL A 201 7.93 -16.68 9.73
N THR A 202 7.54 -15.71 10.52
CA THR A 202 6.17 -15.54 11.03
C THR A 202 5.48 -14.30 10.48
N GLU A 203 6.28 -13.38 9.93
CA GLU A 203 5.83 -12.17 9.24
C GLU A 203 6.85 -11.75 8.20
N LEU A 204 6.39 -11.43 7.02
CA LEU A 204 7.14 -10.79 5.96
C LEU A 204 6.45 -9.52 5.54
N LEU A 205 7.19 -8.42 5.52
CA LEU A 205 6.81 -7.19 4.84
C LEU A 205 7.78 -6.89 3.71
N ALA A 206 7.28 -6.76 2.51
CA ALA A 206 8.00 -6.25 1.34
C ALA A 206 7.65 -4.79 1.13
N VAL A 207 8.59 -3.88 1.35
CA VAL A 207 8.36 -2.44 1.48
C VAL A 207 9.06 -1.67 0.36
N ARG A 208 8.33 -0.74 -0.25
CA ARG A 208 8.85 0.12 -1.34
C ARG A 208 9.05 1.57 -0.95
N ILE A 209 8.36 2.06 0.08
CA ILE A 209 8.43 3.46 0.52
C ILE A 209 9.32 3.62 1.75
N GLN A 210 9.93 4.78 1.88
CA GLN A 210 10.76 5.11 3.04
C GLN A 210 9.93 5.69 4.18
N HIS A 211 8.96 6.56 3.88
CA HIS A 211 8.20 7.32 4.86
C HIS A 211 6.74 6.89 4.87
N PHE A 212 6.32 6.20 5.91
CA PHE A 212 4.93 5.76 6.07
C PHE A 212 3.97 6.88 6.50
N GLY A 213 4.50 8.02 6.92
CA GLY A 213 3.72 9.12 7.47
C GLY A 213 3.15 8.84 8.87
N GLY A 214 2.45 9.83 9.43
CA GLY A 214 1.85 9.71 10.76
C GLY A 214 2.89 9.45 11.85
N VAL A 215 2.61 8.44 12.70
CA VAL A 215 3.48 8.07 13.83
C VAL A 215 4.63 7.12 13.43
N LEU A 216 4.50 6.38 12.34
CA LEU A 216 5.55 5.45 11.86
C LEU A 216 6.54 6.21 10.99
N LYS A 217 7.71 6.54 11.54
CA LYS A 217 8.74 7.29 10.83
C LYS A 217 9.49 6.43 9.83
N GLU A 218 9.99 5.28 10.27
CA GLU A 218 10.81 4.40 9.45
C GLU A 218 10.61 2.94 9.83
N LEU A 219 9.71 2.26 9.15
CA LEU A 219 9.43 0.84 9.40
C LEU A 219 10.46 -0.07 8.73
N ALA A 220 10.92 0.27 7.54
CA ALA A 220 11.85 -0.53 6.76
C ALA A 220 13.06 0.32 6.29
N PRO A 221 14.09 0.50 7.12
CA PRO A 221 15.27 1.26 6.76
C PRO A 221 15.91 0.77 5.46
N GLY A 222 16.18 1.70 4.54
CA GLY A 222 16.74 1.40 3.22
C GLY A 222 15.71 1.06 2.15
N ALA A 223 14.41 1.06 2.46
CA ALA A 223 13.36 1.01 1.45
C ALA A 223 13.39 2.30 0.61
N SER A 224 13.11 2.19 -0.68
CA SER A 224 13.01 3.34 -1.58
C SER A 224 12.21 2.99 -2.83
N ARG A 225 11.31 3.86 -3.23
CA ARG A 225 10.52 3.75 -4.48
C ARG A 225 11.38 3.87 -5.74
N ASP A 226 12.57 4.45 -5.61
CA ASP A 226 13.49 4.67 -6.74
C ASP A 226 14.41 3.45 -6.99
N ARG A 227 14.32 2.40 -6.15
CA ARG A 227 15.06 1.14 -6.30
C ARG A 227 14.28 0.14 -7.14
N ASN A 228 15.01 -0.74 -7.82
CA ASN A 228 14.44 -1.88 -8.56
C ASN A 228 14.29 -3.15 -7.71
N ASP A 229 14.36 -3.01 -6.37
CA ASP A 229 14.16 -4.09 -5.41
C ASP A 229 13.21 -3.62 -4.29
N VAL A 230 12.73 -4.54 -3.49
CA VAL A 230 11.96 -4.24 -2.28
C VAL A 230 12.81 -4.47 -1.04
N ARG A 231 12.54 -3.69 0.00
CA ARG A 231 13.10 -3.93 1.33
C ARG A 231 12.25 -4.96 2.06
N LEU A 232 12.86 -6.06 2.44
CA LEU A 232 12.23 -7.10 3.22
C LEU A 232 12.43 -6.85 4.71
N VAL A 233 11.35 -6.99 5.47
CA VAL A 233 11.35 -7.09 6.93
C VAL A 233 10.85 -8.49 7.26
N LEU A 234 11.74 -9.36 7.71
CA LEU A 234 11.49 -10.75 8.04
C LEU A 234 11.45 -10.91 9.55
N CYS A 235 10.31 -11.19 10.14
CA CYS A 235 10.23 -11.56 11.54
C CYS A 235 10.35 -13.08 11.68
N ARG A 236 11.39 -13.53 12.36
CA ARG A 236 11.73 -14.94 12.60
C ARG A 236 11.42 -15.35 14.05
N SER A 237 10.39 -14.77 14.63
CA SER A 237 10.02 -15.01 16.02
C SER A 237 8.52 -15.09 16.20
N SER A 238 8.06 -16.05 16.98
CA SER A 238 6.66 -16.12 17.42
C SER A 238 6.37 -15.25 18.66
N SER A 239 7.38 -14.52 19.17
CA SER A 239 7.25 -13.65 20.33
C SER A 239 6.64 -12.30 19.97
N ARG A 240 5.47 -12.01 20.50
CA ARG A 240 4.82 -10.68 20.35
C ARG A 240 5.69 -9.53 20.85
N ALA A 241 6.54 -9.78 21.85
CA ALA A 241 7.46 -8.76 22.37
C ALA A 241 8.48 -8.32 21.29
N VAL A 242 8.95 -9.21 20.45
CA VAL A 242 9.84 -8.90 19.33
C VAL A 242 9.15 -7.96 18.35
N TYR A 243 7.89 -8.25 17.97
CA TYR A 243 7.09 -7.40 17.09
C TYR A 243 6.87 -6.01 17.70
N LEU A 244 6.48 -5.94 18.99
CA LEU A 244 6.28 -4.66 19.67
C LEU A 244 7.58 -3.84 19.73
N ARG A 245 8.71 -4.47 20.01
CA ARG A 245 10.02 -3.80 20.00
C ARG A 245 10.35 -3.26 18.62
N TYR A 246 10.04 -4.02 17.55
CA TYR A 246 10.30 -3.60 16.18
C TYR A 246 9.40 -2.42 15.79
N VAL A 247 8.11 -2.49 16.08
CA VAL A 247 7.16 -1.38 15.84
C VAL A 247 7.56 -0.16 16.64
N PHE A 248 7.91 -0.32 17.93
CA PHE A 248 8.37 0.78 18.78
C PHE A 248 9.63 1.44 18.23
N ARG A 249 10.60 0.64 17.73
CA ARG A 249 11.76 1.16 17.02
C ARG A 249 11.36 2.08 15.87
N GLY A 250 10.41 1.65 15.04
CA GLY A 250 9.88 2.44 13.91
C GLY A 250 9.18 3.73 14.35
N LEU A 251 8.47 3.70 15.50
CA LEU A 251 7.81 4.87 16.06
C LEU A 251 8.80 5.94 16.53
N VAL A 252 9.86 5.52 17.21
CA VAL A 252 10.88 6.46 17.71
C VAL A 252 11.92 6.85 16.67
N GLY A 253 11.90 6.21 15.49
CA GLY A 253 12.87 6.45 14.42
C GLY A 253 14.29 5.97 14.75
N ALA A 254 14.41 4.99 15.64
CA ALA A 254 15.69 4.46 16.06
C ALA A 254 16.23 3.38 15.11
N GLN A 255 17.55 3.19 15.07
CA GLN A 255 18.18 2.27 14.12
C GLN A 255 18.84 1.04 14.78
N TRP A 256 18.51 0.74 16.05
CA TRP A 256 19.04 -0.46 16.68
C TRP A 256 18.51 -1.75 16.02
N LYS A 257 19.34 -2.77 16.03
CA LYS A 257 18.94 -4.12 15.59
C LYS A 257 17.98 -4.74 16.61
N VAL A 258 16.92 -5.36 16.12
CA VAL A 258 15.98 -6.15 16.94
C VAL A 258 16.26 -7.63 16.66
N SER A 259 16.71 -8.36 17.68
CA SER A 259 16.91 -9.80 17.56
C SER A 259 15.64 -10.50 17.14
N GLY A 260 15.70 -11.39 16.15
CA GLY A 260 14.54 -12.05 15.56
C GLY A 260 13.86 -11.26 14.43
N VAL A 261 14.42 -10.11 14.02
CA VAL A 261 14.02 -9.38 12.81
C VAL A 261 15.22 -9.21 11.90
N GLU A 262 15.07 -9.68 10.67
CA GLU A 262 16.07 -9.58 9.62
C GLU A 262 15.61 -8.60 8.54
N LEU A 263 16.56 -7.86 7.99
CA LEU A 263 16.33 -6.88 6.93
C LEU A 263 17.17 -7.24 5.71
N ALA A 264 16.52 -7.49 4.58
CA ALA A 264 17.17 -7.83 3.33
C ALA A 264 16.65 -6.97 2.17
N HIS A 265 17.30 -7.05 1.02
CA HIS A 265 16.81 -6.52 -0.24
C HIS A 265 16.62 -7.67 -1.23
N SER A 266 15.54 -7.68 -1.97
CA SER A 266 15.31 -8.68 -3.01
C SER A 266 14.44 -8.14 -4.14
N ARG A 267 14.59 -8.77 -5.32
CA ARG A 267 13.69 -8.54 -6.47
C ARG A 267 12.62 -9.61 -6.58
N GLU A 268 12.94 -10.82 -6.14
CA GLU A 268 12.07 -11.98 -6.26
C GLU A 268 12.02 -12.72 -4.93
N ILE A 269 10.82 -12.92 -4.45
CA ILE A 269 10.55 -13.58 -3.18
C ILE A 269 9.46 -14.62 -3.37
N GLU A 270 9.70 -15.82 -2.89
CA GLU A 270 8.70 -16.88 -2.82
C GLU A 270 8.38 -17.18 -1.35
N CYS A 271 7.09 -17.20 -1.01
CA CYS A 271 6.62 -17.58 0.31
C CYS A 271 5.81 -18.87 0.19
N THR A 272 6.20 -19.93 0.91
CA THR A 272 5.46 -21.18 1.04
C THR A 272 4.79 -21.21 2.40
N LEU A 273 3.45 -21.03 2.42
CA LEU A 273 2.66 -20.83 3.64
C LEU A 273 2.50 -22.12 4.47
N ASP A 274 2.47 -23.27 3.81
CA ASP A 274 2.46 -24.58 4.47
C ASP A 274 3.42 -25.52 3.74
N PRO A 275 4.64 -25.71 4.28
CA PRO A 275 5.65 -26.58 3.67
C PRO A 275 5.23 -28.05 3.54
N ALA A 276 4.27 -28.50 4.38
CA ALA A 276 3.76 -29.88 4.32
C ALA A 276 2.84 -30.13 3.13
N VAL A 277 2.28 -29.05 2.55
CA VAL A 277 1.36 -29.10 1.41
C VAL A 277 1.93 -28.25 0.27
N ALA A 278 2.87 -28.82 -0.48
CA ALA A 278 3.53 -28.12 -1.59
C ALA A 278 2.62 -28.00 -2.83
N THR A 279 1.47 -27.33 -2.69
CA THR A 279 0.57 -26.99 -3.81
C THR A 279 0.72 -25.53 -4.21
N SER A 280 0.43 -25.19 -5.46
CA SER A 280 0.44 -23.80 -5.94
C SER A 280 -0.48 -22.89 -5.12
N SER A 281 -1.50 -23.43 -4.47
CA SER A 281 -2.42 -22.68 -3.60
C SER A 281 -1.78 -22.15 -2.30
N ASN A 282 -0.63 -22.68 -1.90
CA ASN A 282 0.09 -22.30 -0.69
C ASN A 282 1.31 -21.40 -0.96
N ARG A 283 1.47 -20.95 -2.20
CA ARG A 283 2.59 -20.10 -2.59
C ARG A 283 2.16 -18.68 -2.89
N VAL A 284 2.98 -17.75 -2.44
CA VAL A 284 2.85 -16.32 -2.72
C VAL A 284 4.17 -15.86 -3.30
N TYR A 285 4.12 -15.22 -4.47
CA TYR A 285 5.29 -14.65 -5.13
C TYR A 285 5.22 -13.14 -5.07
N ILE A 286 6.33 -12.51 -4.73
CA ILE A 286 6.49 -11.05 -4.70
C ILE A 286 7.63 -10.69 -5.63
N GLU A 287 7.36 -9.81 -6.58
CA GLU A 287 8.33 -9.26 -7.53
C GLU A 287 8.42 -7.75 -7.37
N ALA A 288 9.62 -7.19 -7.57
CA ALA A 288 9.91 -5.76 -7.49
C ALA A 288 9.84 -5.09 -8.85
#